data_7cc8c0f2349f140e4e38f665e97f974b
#
_entry.id   7cc8c0f2349f140e4e38f665e97f974b
#
_cell.length_a   1.000
_cell.length_b   1.000
_cell.length_c   1.000
_cell.angle_alpha   90.00
_cell.angle_beta   90.00
_cell.angle_gamma   90.00
#
_symmetry.space_group_name_H-M   'P 1'
#
loop_
_entity.id
_entity.type
_entity.pdbx_description
1 polymer ?
#
loop_
_entity_poly.entity_id
_entity_poly.type
_entity_poly.pdbx_seq_one_letter_code
_entity_poly.pdbx_strand_id
1 'polypeptide(L)'
;MAQLIDGKMISTQIKDELKAEVALLKEKGILPCLAVIQVGNDPASSVYVNNKKKACAYIGIESKSYELDENITQKTLMDLIDELNQDKTVNGILVQLPLPKHLDEEAVIQAITPEKDVDGFHPETVGNMCIGSKGFLPCTPAGVIQLLKRSDIDIAGKECVVIGRSNIVGKPMAILLLRENGTVTITHSKTKDLKEVTKRADILVAAIGKPKFVTAEYIKEGAVVIDVGIHRNENNKLCGDVDFDDVIDKVSAITPVPGGVGPMTIAMLMNNCVETVR
;
A
#
# COMPACT_ATOMS: atom_id res chain seq x y z
N MET A 1 -18.67 20.41 7.18
CA MET A 1 -18.33 19.03 7.61
C MET A 1 -17.33 18.48 6.62
N ALA A 2 -16.27 17.85 7.10
CA ALA A 2 -15.25 17.23 6.24
C ALA A 2 -15.82 16.06 5.44
N GLN A 3 -15.36 15.88 4.20
CA GLN A 3 -15.65 14.70 3.40
C GLN A 3 -14.88 13.49 3.98
N LEU A 4 -15.58 12.39 4.25
CA LEU A 4 -14.93 11.13 4.57
C LEU A 4 -14.55 10.40 3.28
N ILE A 5 -13.25 10.14 3.12
CA ILE A 5 -12.72 9.38 1.98
C ILE A 5 -12.89 7.89 2.29
N ASP A 6 -13.99 7.29 1.80
CA ASP A 6 -14.35 5.90 2.08
C ASP A 6 -13.54 4.91 1.22
N GLY A 7 -12.39 4.50 1.76
CA GLY A 7 -11.52 3.53 1.09
C GLY A 7 -12.12 2.14 0.99
N LYS A 8 -13.05 1.77 1.88
CA LYS A 8 -13.76 0.49 1.78
C LYS A 8 -14.69 0.47 0.55
N MET A 9 -15.44 1.53 0.34
CA MET A 9 -16.31 1.69 -0.83
C MET A 9 -15.47 1.70 -2.12
N ILE A 10 -14.44 2.54 -2.19
CA ILE A 10 -13.59 2.69 -3.38
C ILE A 10 -12.84 1.38 -3.70
N SER A 11 -12.31 0.69 -2.68
CA SER A 11 -11.66 -0.61 -2.90
C SER A 11 -12.62 -1.69 -3.42
N THR A 12 -13.90 -1.61 -3.04
CA THR A 12 -14.92 -2.53 -3.55
C THR A 12 -15.20 -2.25 -5.02
N GLN A 13 -15.35 -0.99 -5.41
CA GLN A 13 -15.52 -0.61 -6.82
C GLN A 13 -14.36 -1.13 -7.69
N ILE A 14 -13.11 -0.90 -7.27
CA ILE A 14 -11.93 -1.40 -8.00
C ILE A 14 -11.95 -2.94 -8.11
N LYS A 15 -12.30 -3.64 -7.04
CA LYS A 15 -12.39 -5.11 -7.05
C LYS A 15 -13.51 -5.62 -7.97
N ASP A 16 -14.62 -4.90 -8.08
CA ASP A 16 -15.72 -5.23 -9.00
C ASP A 16 -15.30 -5.02 -10.46
N GLU A 17 -14.58 -3.93 -10.76
CA GLU A 17 -13.98 -3.67 -12.06
C GLU A 17 -13.00 -4.80 -12.45
N LEU A 18 -12.09 -5.16 -11.54
CA LEU A 18 -11.13 -6.25 -11.76
C LEU A 18 -11.81 -7.61 -11.91
N LYS A 19 -12.88 -7.87 -11.16
CA LYS A 19 -13.65 -9.13 -11.28
C LYS A 19 -14.26 -9.29 -12.67
N ALA A 20 -14.81 -8.22 -13.23
CA ALA A 20 -15.34 -8.24 -14.59
C ALA A 20 -14.22 -8.50 -15.62
N GLU A 21 -13.06 -7.88 -15.43
CA GLU A 21 -11.90 -8.07 -16.30
C GLU A 21 -11.34 -9.51 -16.22
N VAL A 22 -11.18 -10.05 -15.01
CA VAL A 22 -10.71 -11.43 -14.81
C VAL A 22 -11.67 -12.45 -15.42
N ALA A 23 -12.99 -12.19 -15.40
CA ALA A 23 -13.94 -13.05 -16.09
C ALA A 23 -13.67 -13.13 -17.60
N LEU A 24 -13.39 -11.99 -18.25
CA LEU A 24 -13.02 -11.93 -19.66
C LEU A 24 -11.66 -12.58 -19.96
N LEU A 25 -10.70 -12.47 -19.05
CA LEU A 25 -9.40 -13.15 -19.18
C LEU A 25 -9.58 -14.68 -19.12
N LYS A 26 -10.43 -15.17 -18.23
CA LYS A 26 -10.75 -16.61 -18.10
C LYS A 26 -11.40 -17.20 -19.36
N GLU A 27 -12.26 -16.46 -20.03
CA GLU A 27 -12.82 -16.87 -21.33
C GLU A 27 -11.75 -17.08 -22.40
N LYS A 28 -10.62 -16.37 -22.28
CA LYS A 28 -9.44 -16.51 -23.14
C LYS A 28 -8.44 -17.58 -22.66
N GLY A 29 -8.77 -18.29 -21.58
CA GLY A 29 -7.89 -19.29 -20.97
C GLY A 29 -6.77 -18.71 -20.12
N ILE A 30 -6.84 -17.42 -19.75
CA ILE A 30 -5.86 -16.73 -18.91
C ILE A 30 -6.38 -16.67 -17.47
N LEU A 31 -5.63 -17.25 -16.52
CA LEU A 31 -5.98 -17.28 -15.11
C LEU A 31 -4.84 -16.66 -14.29
N PRO A 32 -5.00 -15.41 -13.79
CA PRO A 32 -4.00 -14.81 -12.92
C PRO A 32 -3.81 -15.63 -11.65
N CYS A 33 -2.56 -15.81 -11.21
CA CYS A 33 -2.22 -16.56 -10.00
C CYS A 33 -1.25 -15.78 -9.12
N LEU A 34 -1.62 -15.60 -7.84
CA LEU A 34 -0.81 -14.97 -6.81
C LEU A 34 -0.25 -16.02 -5.85
N ALA A 35 1.07 -16.11 -5.72
CA ALA A 35 1.73 -16.83 -4.64
C ALA A 35 1.92 -15.90 -3.43
N VAL A 36 1.40 -16.30 -2.29
CA VAL A 36 1.55 -15.56 -1.02
C VAL A 36 2.37 -16.40 -0.05
N ILE A 37 3.50 -15.87 0.37
CA ILE A 37 4.41 -16.50 1.33
C ILE A 37 4.27 -15.78 2.67
N GLN A 38 4.03 -16.54 3.74
CA GLN A 38 4.06 -16.06 5.12
C GLN A 38 5.06 -16.90 5.90
N VAL A 39 5.96 -16.24 6.64
CA VAL A 39 6.91 -16.89 7.55
C VAL A 39 6.50 -16.60 8.98
N GLY A 40 6.29 -17.65 9.77
CA GLY A 40 5.80 -17.56 11.14
C GLY A 40 4.28 -17.27 11.23
N ASN A 41 3.81 -17.07 12.46
CA ASN A 41 2.39 -16.97 12.80
C ASN A 41 2.03 -15.63 13.45
N ASP A 42 2.63 -14.51 13.00
CA ASP A 42 2.23 -13.20 13.51
C ASP A 42 0.74 -12.94 13.25
N PRO A 43 -0.07 -12.68 14.31
CA PRO A 43 -1.52 -12.53 14.16
C PRO A 43 -1.93 -11.39 13.23
N ALA A 44 -1.19 -10.29 13.20
CA ALA A 44 -1.50 -9.16 12.31
C ALA A 44 -1.24 -9.56 10.85
N SER A 45 -0.11 -10.17 10.55
CA SER A 45 0.24 -10.70 9.22
C SER A 45 -0.79 -11.72 8.73
N SER A 46 -1.24 -12.63 9.60
CA SER A 46 -2.25 -13.65 9.26
C SER A 46 -3.60 -13.03 8.87
N VAL A 47 -4.01 -11.95 9.53
CA VAL A 47 -5.23 -11.21 9.13
C VAL A 47 -5.07 -10.62 7.74
N TYR A 48 -3.92 -10.01 7.41
CA TYR A 48 -3.66 -9.44 6.10
C TYR A 48 -3.62 -10.52 5.01
N VAL A 49 -2.93 -11.63 5.24
CA VAL A 49 -2.88 -12.77 4.31
C VAL A 49 -4.29 -13.33 4.05
N ASN A 50 -5.09 -13.53 5.08
CA ASN A 50 -6.46 -13.99 4.93
C ASN A 50 -7.34 -13.01 4.12
N ASN A 51 -7.17 -11.70 4.32
CA ASN A 51 -7.91 -10.71 3.54
C ASN A 51 -7.47 -10.69 2.07
N LYS A 52 -6.17 -10.91 1.77
CA LYS A 52 -5.65 -11.09 0.41
C LYS A 52 -6.24 -12.34 -0.26
N LYS A 53 -6.25 -13.49 0.44
CA LYS A 53 -6.89 -14.74 -0.04
C LYS A 53 -8.38 -14.53 -0.38
N LYS A 54 -9.13 -13.85 0.50
CA LYS A 54 -10.54 -13.50 0.24
C LYS A 54 -10.71 -12.57 -0.96
N ALA A 55 -9.83 -11.62 -1.15
CA ALA A 55 -9.87 -10.71 -2.30
C ALA A 55 -9.57 -11.46 -3.61
N CYS A 56 -8.57 -12.35 -3.63
CA CYS A 56 -8.30 -13.23 -4.77
C CYS A 56 -9.53 -14.06 -5.14
N ALA A 57 -10.14 -14.73 -4.16
CA ALA A 57 -11.34 -15.53 -4.37
C ALA A 57 -12.53 -14.70 -4.89
N TYR A 58 -12.72 -13.48 -4.37
CA TYR A 58 -13.79 -12.58 -4.80
C TYR A 58 -13.64 -12.15 -6.26
N ILE A 59 -12.42 -11.82 -6.68
CA ILE A 59 -12.11 -11.35 -8.03
C ILE A 59 -11.99 -12.51 -9.01
N GLY A 60 -11.61 -13.70 -8.51
CA GLY A 60 -11.39 -14.90 -9.31
C GLY A 60 -9.94 -15.11 -9.71
N ILE A 61 -8.99 -14.50 -9.01
CA ILE A 61 -7.55 -14.76 -9.10
C ILE A 61 -7.25 -16.06 -8.34
N GLU A 62 -6.43 -16.95 -8.90
CA GLU A 62 -5.92 -18.12 -8.17
C GLU A 62 -4.94 -17.67 -7.08
N SER A 63 -5.00 -18.30 -5.91
CA SER A 63 -4.09 -17.97 -4.81
C SER A 63 -3.40 -19.23 -4.27
N LYS A 64 -2.09 -19.31 -4.45
CA LYS A 64 -1.22 -20.33 -3.83
C LYS A 64 -0.67 -19.75 -2.52
N SER A 65 -0.82 -20.46 -1.41
CA SER A 65 -0.40 -19.99 -0.09
C SER A 65 0.67 -20.89 0.50
N TYR A 66 1.76 -20.28 0.91
CA TYR A 66 2.92 -20.94 1.51
C TYR A 66 3.08 -20.42 2.94
N GLU A 67 2.69 -21.22 3.92
CA GLU A 67 2.82 -20.92 5.34
C GLU A 67 4.05 -21.67 5.86
N LEU A 68 5.12 -20.93 6.16
CA LEU A 68 6.42 -21.47 6.53
C LEU A 68 6.66 -21.30 8.04
N ASP A 69 7.39 -22.24 8.63
CA ASP A 69 7.79 -22.15 10.03
C ASP A 69 8.64 -20.90 10.29
N GLU A 70 8.49 -20.31 11.49
CA GLU A 70 9.24 -19.11 11.89
C GLU A 70 10.76 -19.31 11.83
N ASN A 71 11.25 -20.53 12.02
CA ASN A 71 12.68 -20.86 12.12
C ASN A 71 13.29 -21.33 10.79
N ILE A 72 12.60 -21.18 9.65
CA ILE A 72 13.19 -21.55 8.36
C ILE A 72 14.49 -20.79 8.12
N THR A 73 15.38 -21.38 7.32
CA THR A 73 16.62 -20.71 6.93
C THR A 73 16.37 -19.71 5.80
N GLN A 74 17.25 -18.70 5.69
CA GLN A 74 17.27 -17.80 4.54
C GLN A 74 17.30 -18.59 3.22
N LYS A 75 18.14 -19.64 3.16
CA LYS A 75 18.27 -20.49 1.97
C LYS A 75 16.93 -21.14 1.58
N THR A 76 16.19 -21.69 2.54
CA THR A 76 14.89 -22.33 2.26
C THR A 76 13.88 -21.35 1.67
N LEU A 77 13.84 -20.11 2.17
CA LEU A 77 12.96 -19.07 1.63
C LEU A 77 13.39 -18.64 0.22
N MET A 78 14.70 -18.50 0.00
CA MET A 78 15.24 -18.12 -1.32
C MET A 78 15.02 -19.23 -2.37
N ASP A 79 15.20 -20.51 -2.01
CA ASP A 79 14.94 -21.65 -2.90
C ASP A 79 13.46 -21.67 -3.33
N LEU A 80 12.51 -21.40 -2.40
CA LEU A 80 11.08 -21.32 -2.73
C LEU A 80 10.79 -20.13 -3.67
N ILE A 81 11.39 -18.97 -3.43
CA ILE A 81 11.19 -17.81 -4.32
C ILE A 81 11.72 -18.11 -5.72
N ASP A 82 12.87 -18.76 -5.83
CA ASP A 82 13.44 -19.15 -7.13
C ASP A 82 12.52 -20.15 -7.88
N GLU A 83 11.98 -21.15 -7.17
CA GLU A 83 10.97 -22.05 -7.73
C GLU A 83 9.75 -21.29 -8.27
N LEU A 84 9.22 -20.35 -7.49
CA LEU A 84 8.07 -19.55 -7.89
C LEU A 84 8.38 -18.56 -9.02
N ASN A 85 9.59 -18.04 -9.09
CA ASN A 85 10.04 -17.24 -10.23
C ASN A 85 10.02 -18.03 -11.53
N GLN A 86 10.38 -19.31 -11.49
CA GLN A 86 10.43 -20.21 -12.66
C GLN A 86 9.05 -20.81 -13.00
N ASP A 87 8.11 -20.86 -12.05
CA ASP A 87 6.75 -21.40 -12.27
C ASP A 87 5.93 -20.44 -13.16
N LYS A 88 5.70 -20.86 -14.42
CA LYS A 88 4.93 -20.10 -15.41
C LYS A 88 3.45 -19.95 -15.05
N THR A 89 2.94 -20.74 -14.12
CA THR A 89 1.56 -20.64 -13.63
C THR A 89 1.39 -19.60 -12.55
N VAL A 90 2.50 -19.10 -11.96
CA VAL A 90 2.52 -18.03 -10.96
C VAL A 90 2.83 -16.71 -11.64
N ASN A 91 1.92 -15.76 -11.58
CA ASN A 91 2.06 -14.46 -12.21
C ASN A 91 2.56 -13.37 -11.24
N GLY A 92 2.23 -13.47 -9.95
CA GLY A 92 2.70 -12.57 -8.91
C GLY A 92 3.20 -13.32 -7.69
N ILE A 93 4.22 -12.78 -7.04
CA ILE A 93 4.78 -13.30 -5.78
C ILE A 93 4.68 -12.19 -4.73
N LEU A 94 4.21 -12.56 -3.55
CA LEU A 94 4.15 -11.68 -2.40
C LEU A 94 4.74 -12.39 -1.19
N VAL A 95 5.75 -11.78 -0.58
CA VAL A 95 6.27 -12.20 0.72
C VAL A 95 5.72 -11.26 1.78
N GLN A 96 4.93 -11.78 2.72
CA GLN A 96 4.29 -10.95 3.75
C GLN A 96 5.33 -10.42 4.74
N LEU A 97 5.48 -9.10 4.78
CA LEU A 97 6.34 -8.40 5.74
C LEU A 97 5.57 -8.07 7.03
N PRO A 98 6.28 -7.90 8.17
CA PRO A 98 7.72 -8.09 8.34
C PRO A 98 8.13 -9.56 8.43
N LEU A 99 9.36 -9.85 8.06
CA LEU A 99 9.97 -11.17 8.26
C LEU A 99 10.57 -11.32 9.67
N PRO A 100 10.76 -12.57 10.15
CA PRO A 100 11.57 -12.83 11.34
C PRO A 100 12.97 -12.22 11.23
N LYS A 101 13.50 -11.68 12.33
CA LYS A 101 14.75 -10.88 12.35
C LYS A 101 16.00 -11.58 11.82
N HIS A 102 16.02 -12.90 11.77
CA HIS A 102 17.16 -13.68 11.27
C HIS A 102 17.17 -13.81 9.74
N LEU A 103 16.10 -13.38 9.07
CA LEU A 103 15.98 -13.36 7.62
C LEU A 103 16.31 -11.97 7.08
N ASP A 104 17.03 -11.94 5.97
CA ASP A 104 17.38 -10.71 5.24
C ASP A 104 16.22 -10.32 4.32
N GLU A 105 15.40 -9.37 4.79
CA GLU A 105 14.23 -8.86 4.06
C GLU A 105 14.61 -8.19 2.73
N GLU A 106 15.75 -7.48 2.68
CA GLU A 106 16.21 -6.81 1.47
C GLU A 106 16.62 -7.83 0.40
N ALA A 107 17.36 -8.86 0.79
CA ALA A 107 17.71 -9.95 -0.12
C ALA A 107 16.48 -10.70 -0.64
N VAL A 108 15.46 -10.90 0.22
CA VAL A 108 14.18 -11.54 -0.17
C VAL A 108 13.43 -10.71 -1.20
N ILE A 109 13.31 -9.41 -1.00
CA ILE A 109 12.67 -8.49 -1.96
C ILE A 109 13.39 -8.54 -3.32
N GLN A 110 14.72 -8.50 -3.31
CA GLN A 110 15.54 -8.52 -4.53
C GLN A 110 15.55 -9.88 -5.25
N ALA A 111 15.18 -10.96 -4.59
CA ALA A 111 15.09 -12.28 -5.19
C ALA A 111 13.83 -12.51 -6.04
N ILE A 112 12.78 -11.74 -5.80
CA ILE A 112 11.57 -11.80 -6.63
C ILE A 112 11.87 -11.14 -7.98
N THR A 113 11.54 -11.80 -9.10
CA THR A 113 11.75 -11.17 -10.41
C THR A 113 10.84 -9.94 -10.56
N PRO A 114 11.32 -8.83 -11.18
CA PRO A 114 10.54 -7.60 -11.32
C PRO A 114 9.16 -7.81 -11.95
N GLU A 115 9.05 -8.76 -12.88
CA GLU A 115 7.79 -9.09 -13.57
C GLU A 115 6.75 -9.76 -12.66
N LYS A 116 7.19 -10.29 -11.50
CA LYS A 116 6.32 -10.93 -10.50
C LYS A 116 6.26 -10.15 -9.17
N ASP A 117 6.96 -9.01 -9.08
CA ASP A 117 6.99 -8.14 -7.89
C ASP A 117 5.69 -7.32 -7.77
N VAL A 118 4.59 -7.98 -7.47
CA VAL A 118 3.27 -7.33 -7.39
C VAL A 118 3.07 -6.40 -6.19
N ASP A 119 3.97 -6.42 -5.20
CA ASP A 119 4.01 -5.41 -4.14
C ASP A 119 4.70 -4.10 -4.58
N GLY A 120 5.56 -4.17 -5.62
CA GLY A 120 6.26 -3.01 -6.18
C GLY A 120 7.46 -2.55 -5.35
N PHE A 121 8.17 -3.46 -4.69
CA PHE A 121 9.29 -3.12 -3.79
C PHE A 121 10.68 -3.42 -4.37
N HIS A 122 10.75 -4.21 -5.44
CA HIS A 122 12.01 -4.51 -6.10
C HIS A 122 12.71 -3.22 -6.58
N PRO A 123 14.04 -3.08 -6.43
CA PRO A 123 14.75 -1.86 -6.82
C PRO A 123 14.52 -1.43 -8.27
N GLU A 124 14.41 -2.38 -9.20
CA GLU A 124 14.08 -2.08 -10.61
C GLU A 124 12.67 -1.52 -10.75
N THR A 125 11.67 -2.13 -10.08
CA THR A 125 10.29 -1.63 -10.06
C THR A 125 10.22 -0.20 -9.50
N VAL A 126 10.93 0.06 -8.40
CA VAL A 126 11.05 1.40 -7.81
C VAL A 126 11.75 2.37 -8.75
N GLY A 127 12.83 1.94 -9.43
CA GLY A 127 13.52 2.74 -10.44
C GLY A 127 12.61 3.13 -11.61
N ASN A 128 11.87 2.16 -12.15
CA ASN A 128 10.89 2.38 -13.22
C ASN A 128 9.79 3.36 -12.78
N MET A 129 9.28 3.23 -11.56
CA MET A 129 8.33 4.18 -10.99
C MET A 129 8.92 5.61 -10.94
N CYS A 130 10.17 5.77 -10.49
CA CYS A 130 10.82 7.09 -10.37
C CYS A 130 10.98 7.80 -11.71
N ILE A 131 11.29 7.08 -12.79
CA ILE A 131 11.52 7.66 -14.13
C ILE A 131 10.25 7.63 -15.01
N GLY A 132 9.13 7.12 -14.50
CA GLY A 132 7.86 7.05 -15.25
C GLY A 132 7.80 5.94 -16.29
N SER A 133 8.69 4.95 -16.25
CA SER A 133 8.65 3.74 -17.08
C SER A 133 7.52 2.79 -16.67
N LYS A 134 7.22 1.83 -17.55
CA LYS A 134 6.26 0.77 -17.25
C LYS A 134 6.78 -0.11 -16.10
N GLY A 135 5.90 -0.49 -15.19
CA GLY A 135 6.18 -1.35 -14.04
C GLY A 135 5.08 -1.24 -12.99
N PHE A 136 5.12 -2.12 -12.01
CA PHE A 136 4.16 -2.08 -10.91
C PHE A 136 4.39 -0.86 -10.02
N LEU A 137 3.32 -0.41 -9.38
CA LEU A 137 3.39 0.65 -8.38
C LEU A 137 3.22 0.04 -6.98
N PRO A 138 3.98 0.50 -5.98
CA PRO A 138 3.77 0.08 -4.60
C PRO A 138 2.32 0.23 -4.19
N CYS A 139 1.72 -0.87 -3.69
CA CYS A 139 0.27 -0.99 -3.52
C CYS A 139 -0.34 0.10 -2.65
N THR A 140 0.26 0.43 -1.50
CA THR A 140 -0.26 1.45 -0.58
C THR A 140 -0.22 2.86 -1.18
N PRO A 141 0.90 3.35 -1.73
CA PRO A 141 0.95 4.63 -2.42
C PRO A 141 0.00 4.72 -3.63
N ALA A 142 -0.07 3.68 -4.46
CA ALA A 142 -1.01 3.61 -5.58
C ALA A 142 -2.47 3.70 -5.09
N GLY A 143 -2.78 3.03 -3.98
CA GLY A 143 -4.08 3.10 -3.33
C GLY A 143 -4.44 4.52 -2.87
N VAL A 144 -3.49 5.27 -2.33
CA VAL A 144 -3.69 6.68 -1.95
C VAL A 144 -4.02 7.54 -3.16
N ILE A 145 -3.30 7.37 -4.27
CA ILE A 145 -3.62 8.09 -5.52
C ILE A 145 -5.03 7.77 -5.99
N GLN A 146 -5.45 6.50 -5.94
CA GLN A 146 -6.83 6.11 -6.31
C GLN A 146 -7.87 6.70 -5.35
N LEU A 147 -7.58 6.78 -4.05
CA LEU A 147 -8.47 7.44 -3.08
C LEU A 147 -8.69 8.91 -3.46
N LEU A 148 -7.62 9.66 -3.73
CA LEU A 148 -7.71 11.07 -4.10
C LEU A 148 -8.49 11.24 -5.39
N LYS A 149 -8.14 10.52 -6.47
CA LYS A 149 -8.79 10.63 -7.78
C LYS A 149 -10.27 10.25 -7.75
N ARG A 150 -10.63 9.16 -7.07
CA ARG A 150 -12.02 8.68 -6.98
C ARG A 150 -12.88 9.44 -5.95
N SER A 151 -12.26 10.36 -5.21
CA SER A 151 -12.93 11.30 -4.31
C SER A 151 -13.00 12.72 -4.88
N ASP A 152 -12.68 12.89 -6.18
CA ASP A 152 -12.66 14.17 -6.90
C ASP A 152 -11.71 15.21 -6.25
N ILE A 153 -10.58 14.74 -5.69
CA ILE A 153 -9.54 15.57 -5.10
C ILE A 153 -8.42 15.76 -6.12
N ASP A 154 -8.28 16.98 -6.61
CA ASP A 154 -7.23 17.34 -7.54
C ASP A 154 -5.88 17.44 -6.85
N ILE A 155 -4.84 16.82 -7.46
CA ILE A 155 -3.46 16.80 -6.96
C ILE A 155 -2.60 17.82 -7.70
N ALA A 156 -2.94 18.12 -8.96
CA ALA A 156 -2.14 18.99 -9.81
C ALA A 156 -2.02 20.40 -9.22
N GLY A 157 -0.78 20.88 -9.09
CA GLY A 157 -0.47 22.20 -8.52
C GLY A 157 -0.64 22.34 -7.01
N LYS A 158 -0.99 21.27 -6.29
CA LYS A 158 -1.15 21.29 -4.83
C LYS A 158 0.18 21.14 -4.11
N GLU A 159 0.30 21.79 -2.96
CA GLU A 159 1.36 21.53 -1.99
C GLU A 159 1.07 20.21 -1.26
N CYS A 160 1.88 19.19 -1.53
CA CYS A 160 1.74 17.86 -0.94
C CYS A 160 2.86 17.64 0.08
N VAL A 161 2.53 17.30 1.31
CA VAL A 161 3.53 16.95 2.32
C VAL A 161 3.34 15.50 2.75
N VAL A 162 4.43 14.74 2.70
CA VAL A 162 4.46 13.35 3.18
C VAL A 162 5.25 13.30 4.47
N ILE A 163 4.62 12.86 5.57
CA ILE A 163 5.30 12.61 6.83
C ILE A 163 5.71 11.14 6.86
N GLY A 164 7.00 10.88 6.67
CA GLY A 164 7.59 9.54 6.57
C GLY A 164 8.42 9.37 5.32
N ARG A 165 9.46 8.52 5.40
CA ARG A 165 10.40 8.28 4.28
C ARG A 165 10.82 6.82 4.14
N SER A 166 9.92 5.89 4.49
CA SER A 166 10.17 4.47 4.28
C SER A 166 10.30 4.14 2.80
N ASN A 167 11.02 3.06 2.47
CA ASN A 167 11.18 2.62 1.09
C ASN A 167 9.87 2.08 0.50
N ILE A 168 9.00 1.54 1.36
CA ILE A 168 7.76 0.88 0.93
C ILE A 168 6.54 1.83 0.84
N VAL A 169 6.57 2.99 1.54
CA VAL A 169 5.45 3.95 1.53
C VAL A 169 5.90 5.38 1.30
N GLY A 170 6.72 5.96 2.19
CA GLY A 170 6.96 7.42 2.20
C GLY A 170 7.62 7.94 0.93
N LYS A 171 8.71 7.32 0.48
CA LYS A 171 9.39 7.69 -0.77
C LYS A 171 8.52 7.42 -1.99
N PRO A 172 7.93 6.21 -2.17
CA PRO A 172 7.01 5.95 -3.27
C PRO A 172 5.83 6.91 -3.32
N MET A 173 5.23 7.24 -2.16
CA MET A 173 4.12 8.19 -2.09
C MET A 173 4.48 9.55 -2.65
N ALA A 174 5.65 10.07 -2.28
CA ALA A 174 6.11 11.36 -2.78
C ALA A 174 6.34 11.34 -4.30
N ILE A 175 6.91 10.26 -4.84
CA ILE A 175 7.09 10.11 -6.28
C ILE A 175 5.75 10.03 -7.00
N LEU A 176 4.77 9.29 -6.49
CA LEU A 176 3.47 9.19 -7.13
C LEU A 176 2.69 10.52 -7.08
N LEU A 177 2.76 11.28 -5.99
CA LEU A 177 2.19 12.63 -5.93
C LEU A 177 2.86 13.58 -6.93
N LEU A 178 4.20 13.50 -7.08
CA LEU A 178 4.94 14.26 -8.08
C LEU A 178 4.50 13.90 -9.51
N ARG A 179 4.30 12.60 -9.80
CA ARG A 179 3.79 12.14 -11.11
C ARG A 179 2.39 12.67 -11.43
N GLU A 180 1.59 12.94 -10.40
CA GLU A 180 0.28 13.57 -10.53
C GLU A 180 0.35 15.12 -10.53
N ASN A 181 1.55 15.68 -10.78
CA ASN A 181 1.84 17.12 -10.85
C ASN A 181 1.66 17.89 -9.53
N GLY A 182 1.76 17.22 -8.37
CA GLY A 182 1.84 17.84 -7.07
C GLY A 182 3.24 18.42 -6.80
N THR A 183 3.32 19.51 -6.01
CA THR A 183 4.58 19.99 -5.43
C THR A 183 4.82 19.27 -4.12
N VAL A 184 5.90 18.47 -4.02
CA VAL A 184 6.04 17.49 -2.93
C VAL A 184 7.18 17.80 -1.98
N THR A 185 6.88 17.79 -0.69
CA THR A 185 7.86 17.84 0.40
C THR A 185 7.82 16.53 1.21
N ILE A 186 8.94 15.85 1.33
CA ILE A 186 9.10 14.68 2.23
C ILE A 186 9.66 15.14 3.56
N THR A 187 9.02 14.73 4.66
CA THR A 187 9.50 15.02 6.02
C THR A 187 9.83 13.74 6.79
N HIS A 188 10.64 13.88 7.82
CA HIS A 188 11.12 12.76 8.62
C HIS A 188 11.55 13.21 10.02
N SER A 189 12.01 12.28 10.87
CA SER A 189 12.39 12.52 12.26
C SER A 189 13.52 13.56 12.48
N LYS A 190 14.21 13.99 11.42
CA LYS A 190 15.26 15.03 11.47
C LYS A 190 14.80 16.36 10.85
N THR A 191 13.55 16.44 10.37
CA THR A 191 12.98 17.69 9.84
C THR A 191 12.81 18.68 10.99
N LYS A 192 13.40 19.87 10.82
CA LYS A 192 13.19 20.97 11.75
C LYS A 192 11.82 21.60 11.54
N ASP A 193 11.23 22.11 12.58
CA ASP A 193 9.96 22.85 12.55
C ASP A 193 8.87 22.08 11.75
N LEU A 194 8.73 20.78 12.03
CA LEU A 194 7.85 19.88 11.28
C LEU A 194 6.43 20.43 11.15
N LYS A 195 5.87 21.02 12.22
CA LYS A 195 4.53 21.61 12.20
C LYS A 195 4.40 22.73 11.16
N GLU A 196 5.41 23.59 11.05
CA GLU A 196 5.41 24.68 10.08
C GLU A 196 5.52 24.18 8.63
N VAL A 197 6.26 23.09 8.41
CA VAL A 197 6.33 22.44 7.09
C VAL A 197 4.99 21.81 6.72
N THR A 198 4.37 21.10 7.64
CA THR A 198 3.12 20.37 7.37
C THR A 198 1.91 21.30 7.22
N LYS A 199 1.88 22.43 7.91
CA LYS A 199 0.82 23.46 7.75
C LYS A 199 0.76 24.10 6.34
N ARG A 200 1.74 23.89 5.50
CA ARG A 200 1.68 24.36 4.10
C ARG A 200 0.86 23.42 3.21
N ALA A 201 0.66 22.18 3.65
CA ALA A 201 0.08 21.13 2.84
C ALA A 201 -1.39 21.39 2.49
N ASP A 202 -1.71 21.39 1.21
CA ASP A 202 -3.07 21.20 0.71
C ASP A 202 -3.49 19.73 0.84
N ILE A 203 -2.51 18.81 0.62
CA ILE A 203 -2.67 17.37 0.81
C ILE A 203 -1.57 16.89 1.77
N LEU A 204 -1.96 16.37 2.93
CA LEU A 204 -1.06 15.80 3.92
C LEU A 204 -1.20 14.29 3.97
N VAL A 205 -0.10 13.57 3.78
CA VAL A 205 -0.06 12.12 3.93
C VAL A 205 0.76 11.75 5.16
N ALA A 206 0.12 11.14 6.16
CA ALA A 206 0.77 10.65 7.37
C ALA A 206 1.13 9.17 7.23
N ALA A 207 2.44 8.86 7.24
CA ALA A 207 3.00 7.51 7.07
C ALA A 207 4.23 7.30 7.96
N ILE A 208 4.08 7.55 9.26
CA ILE A 208 5.15 7.54 10.27
C ILE A 208 5.16 6.32 11.16
N GLY A 209 4.04 5.61 11.27
CA GLY A 209 3.90 4.48 12.16
C GLY A 209 3.87 4.87 13.65
N LYS A 210 3.27 6.03 13.97
CA LYS A 210 3.10 6.52 15.35
C LYS A 210 1.64 6.89 15.61
N PRO A 211 0.94 6.16 16.48
CA PRO A 211 -0.47 6.39 16.73
C PRO A 211 -0.75 7.82 17.21
N LYS A 212 -1.73 8.46 16.57
CA LYS A 212 -2.25 9.80 16.92
C LYS A 212 -1.17 10.91 17.01
N PHE A 213 -0.08 10.78 16.29
CA PHE A 213 1.01 11.76 16.30
C PHE A 213 0.62 13.07 15.62
N VAL A 214 -0.16 13.01 14.53
CA VAL A 214 -0.59 14.18 13.77
C VAL A 214 -1.87 14.75 14.37
N THR A 215 -1.75 15.90 15.04
CA THR A 215 -2.85 16.66 15.64
C THR A 215 -3.21 17.87 14.76
N ALA A 216 -4.26 18.60 15.13
CA ALA A 216 -4.69 19.82 14.43
C ALA A 216 -3.56 20.88 14.28
N GLU A 217 -2.55 20.85 15.16
CA GLU A 217 -1.39 21.75 15.07
C GLU A 217 -0.49 21.49 13.84
N TYR A 218 -0.57 20.31 13.23
CA TYR A 218 0.19 19.95 12.03
C TYR A 218 -0.54 20.28 10.72
N ILE A 219 -1.80 20.71 10.80
CA ILE A 219 -2.69 20.74 9.65
C ILE A 219 -3.06 22.16 9.27
N LYS A 220 -3.04 22.47 7.98
CA LYS A 220 -3.61 23.67 7.38
C LYS A 220 -5.13 23.59 7.41
N GLU A 221 -5.80 24.71 7.64
CA GLU A 221 -7.25 24.82 7.51
C GLU A 221 -7.70 24.41 6.11
N GLY A 222 -8.68 23.51 6.02
CA GLY A 222 -9.22 23.02 4.75
C GLY A 222 -8.33 21.99 4.02
N ALA A 223 -7.24 21.52 4.62
CA ALA A 223 -6.39 20.50 4.00
C ALA A 223 -7.11 19.16 3.80
N VAL A 224 -6.64 18.37 2.83
CA VAL A 224 -6.96 16.95 2.69
C VAL A 224 -5.95 16.14 3.48
N VAL A 225 -6.42 15.19 4.29
CA VAL A 225 -5.54 14.35 5.13
C VAL A 225 -5.71 12.88 4.80
N ILE A 226 -4.61 12.23 4.45
CA ILE A 226 -4.54 10.80 4.19
C ILE A 226 -3.75 10.14 5.31
N ASP A 227 -4.41 9.33 6.10
CA ASP A 227 -3.81 8.56 7.19
C ASP A 227 -3.49 7.13 6.72
N VAL A 228 -2.20 6.84 6.57
CA VAL A 228 -1.70 5.51 6.17
C VAL A 228 -1.47 4.62 7.40
N GLY A 229 -1.38 5.23 8.58
CA GLY A 229 -1.11 4.52 9.84
C GLY A 229 -2.19 3.49 10.17
N ILE A 230 -1.77 2.38 10.75
CA ILE A 230 -2.68 1.39 11.32
C ILE A 230 -2.07 0.82 12.59
N HIS A 231 -2.69 1.09 13.72
CA HIS A 231 -2.24 0.70 15.06
C HIS A 231 -3.40 0.14 15.87
N ARG A 232 -3.07 -0.54 16.97
CA ARG A 232 -4.04 -0.85 18.01
C ARG A 232 -3.75 0.04 19.21
N ASN A 233 -4.77 0.78 19.65
CA ASN A 233 -4.69 1.58 20.85
C ASN A 233 -4.81 0.70 22.13
N GLU A 234 -4.71 1.31 23.29
CA GLU A 234 -4.82 0.64 24.61
C GLU A 234 -6.12 -0.16 24.79
N ASN A 235 -7.19 0.24 24.12
CA ASN A 235 -8.48 -0.44 24.11
C ASN A 235 -8.60 -1.49 22.98
N ASN A 236 -7.49 -1.89 22.36
CA ASN A 236 -7.42 -2.81 21.22
C ASN A 236 -8.22 -2.37 19.98
N LYS A 237 -8.62 -1.10 19.90
CA LYS A 237 -9.28 -0.50 18.73
C LYS A 237 -8.24 -0.01 17.72
N LEU A 238 -8.57 -0.12 16.44
CA LEU A 238 -7.71 0.41 15.38
C LEU A 238 -7.71 1.94 15.37
N CYS A 239 -6.55 2.52 15.20
CA CYS A 239 -6.34 3.96 15.00
C CYS A 239 -5.19 4.17 14.01
N GLY A 240 -5.06 5.38 13.49
CA GLY A 240 -4.01 5.77 12.58
C GLY A 240 -2.91 6.61 13.20
N ASP A 241 -2.09 7.21 12.33
CA ASP A 241 -1.06 8.18 12.69
C ASP A 241 -1.66 9.56 13.03
N VAL A 242 -2.90 9.82 12.59
CA VAL A 242 -3.62 11.07 12.78
C VAL A 242 -4.58 10.96 13.96
N ASP A 243 -4.65 11.97 14.81
CA ASP A 243 -5.70 12.09 15.81
C ASP A 243 -6.98 12.58 15.14
N PHE A 244 -7.77 11.63 14.68
CA PHE A 244 -8.95 11.87 13.85
C PHE A 244 -9.94 12.84 14.50
N ASP A 245 -10.21 12.66 15.79
CA ASP A 245 -11.18 13.47 16.53
C ASP A 245 -10.72 14.92 16.70
N ASP A 246 -9.39 15.14 16.82
CA ASP A 246 -8.79 16.47 16.95
C ASP A 246 -8.74 17.23 15.61
N VAL A 247 -8.71 16.53 14.47
CA VAL A 247 -8.49 17.17 13.16
C VAL A 247 -9.74 17.29 12.31
N ILE A 248 -10.79 16.52 12.57
CA ILE A 248 -11.95 16.37 11.67
C ILE A 248 -12.66 17.69 11.35
N ASP A 249 -12.72 18.61 12.30
CA ASP A 249 -13.36 19.91 12.10
C ASP A 249 -12.49 20.91 11.32
N LYS A 250 -11.21 20.61 11.14
CA LYS A 250 -10.24 21.50 10.48
C LYS A 250 -9.98 21.15 9.02
N VAL A 251 -10.26 19.93 8.61
CA VAL A 251 -9.93 19.41 7.28
C VAL A 251 -11.12 19.50 6.31
N SER A 252 -10.83 19.57 5.01
CA SER A 252 -11.87 19.45 3.96
C SER A 252 -12.23 18.00 3.67
N ALA A 253 -11.23 17.09 3.74
CA ALA A 253 -11.43 15.67 3.54
C ALA A 253 -10.41 14.85 4.34
N ILE A 254 -10.79 13.64 4.78
CA ILE A 254 -9.92 12.77 5.58
C ILE A 254 -10.27 11.29 5.37
N THR A 255 -9.25 10.44 5.39
CA THR A 255 -9.44 8.98 5.44
C THR A 255 -9.71 8.51 6.87
N PRO A 256 -10.73 7.67 7.12
CA PRO A 256 -10.93 7.04 8.42
C PRO A 256 -9.95 5.87 8.64
N VAL A 257 -9.64 5.56 9.91
CA VAL A 257 -8.94 4.34 10.30
C VAL A 257 -9.77 3.61 11.36
N PRO A 258 -10.30 2.42 11.07
CA PRO A 258 -10.16 1.62 9.84
C PRO A 258 -11.07 2.12 8.69
N GLY A 259 -10.79 1.63 7.47
CA GLY A 259 -11.68 1.84 6.32
C GLY A 259 -11.18 2.83 5.27
N GLY A 260 -10.04 3.50 5.51
CA GLY A 260 -9.36 4.36 4.54
C GLY A 260 -8.35 3.61 3.67
N VAL A 261 -7.07 3.80 3.93
CA VAL A 261 -5.97 3.29 3.09
C VAL A 261 -5.84 1.76 3.11
N GLY A 262 -6.04 1.10 4.25
CA GLY A 262 -5.84 -0.35 4.36
C GLY A 262 -6.56 -1.21 3.31
N PRO A 263 -7.88 -1.03 3.06
CA PRO A 263 -8.59 -1.74 2.00
C PRO A 263 -8.02 -1.51 0.60
N MET A 264 -7.47 -0.33 0.34
CA MET A 264 -6.91 0.05 -0.95
C MET A 264 -5.62 -0.69 -1.28
N THR A 265 -4.76 -0.93 -0.29
CA THR A 265 -3.54 -1.72 -0.47
C THR A 265 -3.86 -3.09 -1.06
N ILE A 266 -4.91 -3.75 -0.56
CA ILE A 266 -5.35 -5.05 -1.09
C ILE A 266 -5.91 -4.92 -2.50
N ALA A 267 -6.73 -3.90 -2.77
CA ALA A 267 -7.29 -3.68 -4.11
C ALA A 267 -6.18 -3.42 -5.15
N MET A 268 -5.16 -2.63 -4.80
CA MET A 268 -4.04 -2.37 -5.70
C MET A 268 -3.13 -3.58 -5.90
N LEU A 269 -2.96 -4.42 -4.88
CA LEU A 269 -2.29 -5.72 -5.06
C LEU A 269 -3.02 -6.60 -6.08
N MET A 270 -4.35 -6.66 -5.99
CA MET A 270 -5.14 -7.40 -6.99
C MET A 270 -5.01 -6.79 -8.38
N ASN A 271 -4.99 -5.46 -8.48
CA ASN A 271 -4.74 -4.77 -9.74
C ASN A 271 -3.37 -5.15 -10.34
N ASN A 272 -2.31 -5.12 -9.53
CA ASN A 272 -0.97 -5.50 -9.98
C ASN A 272 -0.94 -6.98 -10.43
N CYS A 273 -1.64 -7.88 -9.72
CA CYS A 273 -1.75 -9.28 -10.15
C CYS A 273 -2.46 -9.43 -11.51
N VAL A 274 -3.48 -8.63 -11.79
CA VAL A 274 -4.15 -8.65 -13.11
C VAL A 274 -3.27 -8.03 -14.17
N GLU A 275 -2.52 -6.96 -13.84
CA GLU A 275 -1.58 -6.31 -14.75
C GLU A 275 -0.49 -7.24 -15.28
N THR A 276 -0.09 -8.27 -14.53
CA THR A 276 0.92 -9.26 -14.98
C THR A 276 0.49 -10.07 -16.20
N VAL A 277 -0.79 -10.10 -16.51
CA VAL A 277 -1.38 -10.91 -17.59
C VAL A 277 -2.13 -10.10 -18.65
N ARG A 278 -2.09 -8.75 -18.55
CA ARG A 278 -2.56 -7.80 -19.57
C ARG A 278 -1.53 -7.70 -20.69
#